data_ae8ee11a62f0f186dbf1d94fc4175d40
#
_entry.id   ae8ee11a62f0f186dbf1d94fc4175d40
#
_cell.length_a   1.000
_cell.length_b   1.000
_cell.length_c   1.000
_cell.angle_alpha   90.00
_cell.angle_beta   90.00
_cell.angle_gamma   90.00
#
_symmetry.space_group_name_H-M   'P 1'
#
loop_
_entity.id
_entity.type
_entity.pdbx_description
1 polymer ?
#
loop_
_entity_poly.entity_id
_entity_poly.type
_entity_poly.pdbx_seq_one_letter_code
_entity_poly.pdbx_strand_id
1 'polypeptide(L)'
;NFSELIDLNWIEDCLKRTGKASVRKRKLPAEHAVWLVIGLALFRDQPIWYVVQQLQLVFGTAESCAPSASVQARQRLGLEPLNVLFNTLSQTWFEDSQPQYSAFHGLSICAVDGAVWSMPHTDENFRHFGSSKGKTIAAPWPQARAVCLINTNTHEVIDAGIGSMDQGELTL
;
A
#
# COMPACT_ATOMS: atom_id res chain seq x y z
N ASN A 1 1.89 -11.55 -15.38
CA ASN A 1 0.57 -11.47 -14.72
C ASN A 1 0.78 -11.24 -13.23
N PHE A 2 0.14 -10.18 -12.64
CA PHE A 2 0.34 -9.81 -11.22
C PHE A 2 -0.05 -10.92 -10.24
N SER A 3 -1.00 -11.77 -10.62
CA SER A 3 -1.39 -12.93 -9.81
C SER A 3 -0.30 -14.02 -9.72
N GLU A 4 0.76 -13.92 -10.49
CA GLU A 4 1.92 -14.81 -10.41
C GLU A 4 2.95 -14.29 -9.39
N LEU A 5 2.91 -13.00 -9.06
CA LEU A 5 3.82 -12.35 -8.11
C LEU A 5 3.27 -12.33 -6.68
N ILE A 6 1.94 -12.32 -6.54
CA ILE A 6 1.27 -12.28 -5.23
C ILE A 6 0.38 -13.52 -5.12
N ASP A 7 0.75 -14.44 -4.24
CA ASP A 7 -0.04 -15.64 -3.97
C ASP A 7 -1.39 -15.25 -3.36
N LEU A 8 -2.48 -15.76 -3.95
CA LEU A 8 -3.84 -15.55 -3.44
C LEU A 8 -3.98 -16.00 -1.98
N ASN A 9 -3.26 -17.04 -1.57
CA ASN A 9 -3.26 -17.51 -0.19
C ASN A 9 -2.76 -16.44 0.78
N TRP A 10 -1.78 -15.63 0.41
CA TRP A 10 -1.31 -14.52 1.26
C TRP A 10 -2.39 -13.47 1.49
N ILE A 11 -3.18 -13.16 0.43
CA ILE A 11 -4.32 -12.24 0.56
C ILE A 11 -5.39 -12.83 1.47
N GLU A 12 -5.74 -14.10 1.29
CA GLU A 12 -6.72 -14.76 2.14
C GLU A 12 -6.27 -14.82 3.60
N ASP A 13 -5.01 -15.14 3.84
CA ASP A 13 -4.46 -15.25 5.19
C ASP A 13 -4.39 -13.90 5.90
N CYS A 14 -3.99 -12.83 5.21
CA CYS A 14 -4.00 -11.48 5.81
C CYS A 14 -5.43 -11.04 6.17
N LEU A 15 -6.42 -11.35 5.33
CA LEU A 15 -7.81 -11.05 5.60
C LEU A 15 -8.39 -11.87 6.76
N LYS A 16 -8.02 -13.15 6.86
CA LYS A 16 -8.40 -14.02 8.00
C LYS A 16 -7.78 -13.52 9.30
N ARG A 17 -6.47 -13.25 9.31
CA ARG A 17 -5.74 -12.78 10.49
C ARG A 17 -6.25 -11.46 11.03
N THR A 18 -6.73 -10.57 10.16
CA THR A 18 -7.26 -9.25 10.52
C THR A 18 -8.78 -9.23 10.71
N GLY A 19 -9.45 -10.38 10.59
CA GLY A 19 -10.91 -10.49 10.73
C GLY A 19 -11.69 -9.76 9.62
N LYS A 20 -11.06 -9.53 8.46
CA LYS A 20 -11.65 -8.82 7.32
C LYS A 20 -12.12 -9.74 6.19
N ALA A 21 -11.94 -11.05 6.33
CA ALA A 21 -12.42 -12.01 5.34
C ALA A 21 -13.93 -11.85 5.09
N SER A 22 -14.33 -11.93 3.82
CA SER A 22 -15.72 -11.72 3.42
C SER A 22 -16.59 -12.91 3.80
N VAL A 23 -17.47 -12.74 4.79
CA VAL A 23 -18.47 -13.75 5.21
C VAL A 23 -19.68 -13.77 4.27
N ARG A 24 -19.99 -12.67 3.59
CA ARG A 24 -21.13 -12.54 2.68
C ARG A 24 -20.65 -12.27 1.26
N LYS A 25 -21.31 -12.90 0.27
CA LYS A 25 -21.13 -12.55 -1.15
C LYS A 25 -21.57 -11.10 -1.38
N ARG A 26 -20.64 -10.21 -1.58
CA ARG A 26 -20.86 -8.79 -1.96
C ARG A 26 -20.35 -8.59 -3.39
N LYS A 27 -20.82 -7.53 -4.04
CA LYS A 27 -20.33 -7.16 -5.40
C LYS A 27 -18.82 -6.89 -5.44
N LEU A 28 -18.25 -6.40 -4.31
CA LEU A 28 -16.80 -6.24 -4.14
C LEU A 28 -16.38 -6.85 -2.78
N PRO A 29 -16.01 -8.13 -2.75
CA PRO A 29 -15.52 -8.79 -1.55
C PRO A 29 -14.14 -8.25 -1.13
N ALA A 30 -13.67 -8.64 0.06
CA ALA A 30 -12.45 -8.07 0.64
C ALA A 30 -11.20 -8.37 -0.21
N GLU A 31 -11.13 -9.55 -0.79
CA GLU A 31 -10.05 -9.96 -1.69
C GLU A 31 -9.94 -9.04 -2.91
N HIS A 32 -11.09 -8.71 -3.53
CA HIS A 32 -11.14 -7.76 -4.64
C HIS A 32 -10.83 -6.32 -4.20
N ALA A 33 -11.13 -5.96 -2.94
CA ALA A 33 -10.76 -4.66 -2.40
C ALA A 33 -9.24 -4.53 -2.21
N VAL A 34 -8.54 -5.60 -1.80
CA VAL A 34 -7.06 -5.63 -1.76
C VAL A 34 -6.48 -5.40 -3.16
N TRP A 35 -6.94 -6.17 -4.15
CA TRP A 35 -6.51 -5.99 -5.54
C TRP A 35 -6.84 -4.60 -6.10
N LEU A 36 -7.96 -4.02 -5.68
CA LEU A 36 -8.30 -2.65 -6.06
C LEU A 36 -7.29 -1.65 -5.53
N VAL A 37 -6.85 -1.78 -4.28
CA VAL A 37 -5.82 -0.89 -3.70
C VAL A 37 -4.49 -1.03 -4.45
N ILE A 38 -4.06 -2.25 -4.72
CA ILE A 38 -2.85 -2.52 -5.51
C ILE A 38 -2.99 -1.94 -6.92
N GLY A 39 -4.11 -2.18 -7.58
CA GLY A 39 -4.39 -1.64 -8.90
C GLY A 39 -4.39 -0.11 -8.95
N LEU A 40 -4.95 0.56 -7.94
CA LEU A 40 -4.92 2.02 -7.84
C LEU A 40 -3.51 2.58 -7.64
N ALA A 41 -2.64 1.85 -6.96
CA ALA A 41 -1.23 2.24 -6.84
C ALA A 41 -0.46 2.10 -8.16
N LEU A 42 -0.77 1.08 -8.94
CA LEU A 42 -0.13 0.81 -10.25
C LEU A 42 -0.65 1.71 -11.36
N PHE A 43 -1.94 2.01 -11.37
CA PHE A 43 -2.61 2.82 -12.39
C PHE A 43 -3.00 4.19 -11.84
N ARG A 44 -2.03 4.90 -11.25
CA ARG A 44 -2.25 6.20 -10.57
C ARG A 44 -2.90 7.27 -11.44
N ASP A 45 -2.65 7.23 -12.73
CA ASP A 45 -3.17 8.20 -13.71
C ASP A 45 -4.55 7.84 -14.25
N GLN A 46 -5.11 6.69 -13.80
CA GLN A 46 -6.40 6.23 -14.25
C GLN A 46 -7.49 6.48 -13.20
N PRO A 47 -8.72 6.81 -13.62
CA PRO A 47 -9.84 6.94 -12.70
C PRO A 47 -10.17 5.61 -12.02
N ILE A 48 -10.67 5.66 -10.80
CA ILE A 48 -11.00 4.46 -9.98
C ILE A 48 -11.91 3.48 -10.75
N TRP A 49 -12.90 3.99 -11.47
CA TRP A 49 -13.83 3.16 -12.24
C TRP A 49 -13.14 2.35 -13.35
N TYR A 50 -12.08 2.90 -13.96
CA TYR A 50 -11.28 2.19 -14.96
C TYR A 50 -10.57 1.01 -14.33
N VAL A 51 -9.91 1.21 -13.19
CA VAL A 51 -9.22 0.14 -12.45
C VAL A 51 -10.20 -0.94 -12.02
N VAL A 52 -11.39 -0.55 -11.53
CA VAL A 52 -12.46 -1.50 -11.17
C VAL A 52 -12.88 -2.34 -12.38
N GLN A 53 -13.06 -1.72 -13.56
CA GLN A 53 -13.43 -2.45 -14.79
C GLN A 53 -12.35 -3.45 -15.21
N GLN A 54 -11.07 -3.05 -15.15
CA GLN A 54 -9.97 -3.96 -15.48
C GLN A 54 -9.94 -5.16 -14.53
N LEU A 55 -10.14 -4.94 -13.25
CA LEU A 55 -10.21 -6.01 -12.25
C LEU A 55 -11.43 -6.93 -12.46
N GLN A 56 -12.59 -6.38 -12.83
CA GLN A 56 -13.77 -7.18 -13.14
C GLN A 56 -13.55 -8.12 -14.34
N LEU A 57 -12.84 -7.65 -15.36
CA LEU A 57 -12.44 -8.48 -16.49
C LEU A 57 -11.50 -9.62 -16.07
N VAL A 58 -10.58 -9.35 -15.14
CA VAL A 58 -9.64 -10.36 -14.61
C VAL A 58 -10.35 -11.41 -13.77
N PHE A 59 -11.30 -10.98 -12.92
CA PHE A 59 -12.01 -11.89 -12.01
C PHE A 59 -13.27 -12.52 -12.59
N GLY A 60 -13.62 -12.20 -13.84
CA GLY A 60 -14.78 -12.76 -14.51
C GLY A 60 -16.13 -12.38 -13.89
N THR A 61 -16.16 -11.31 -13.08
CA THR A 61 -17.38 -10.83 -12.44
C THR A 61 -18.13 -9.88 -13.40
N ALA A 62 -19.18 -10.38 -14.04
CA ALA A 62 -19.96 -9.63 -15.05
C ALA A 62 -20.82 -8.50 -14.46
N GLU A 63 -20.91 -8.34 -13.14
CA GLU A 63 -21.77 -7.33 -12.53
C GLU A 63 -21.06 -5.97 -12.40
N SER A 64 -21.62 -4.95 -13.05
CA SER A 64 -21.21 -3.56 -12.91
C SER A 64 -21.24 -3.11 -11.43
N CYS A 65 -20.09 -2.68 -10.94
CA CYS A 65 -19.94 -2.14 -9.59
C CYS A 65 -20.09 -0.62 -9.63
N ALA A 66 -20.98 -0.06 -8.81
CA ALA A 66 -21.14 1.39 -8.71
C ALA A 66 -19.83 2.03 -8.16
N PRO A 67 -19.43 3.22 -8.62
CA PRO A 67 -18.22 3.90 -8.11
C PRO A 67 -18.18 4.04 -6.58
N SER A 68 -19.32 4.30 -5.95
CA SER A 68 -19.44 4.39 -4.48
C SER A 68 -19.12 3.07 -3.77
N ALA A 69 -19.37 1.92 -4.40
CA ALA A 69 -19.08 0.62 -3.80
C ALA A 69 -17.57 0.36 -3.67
N SER A 70 -16.76 0.89 -4.58
CA SER A 70 -15.30 0.81 -4.52
C SER A 70 -14.73 1.60 -3.32
N VAL A 71 -15.28 2.80 -3.08
CA VAL A 71 -14.91 3.63 -1.92
C VAL A 71 -15.30 2.91 -0.62
N GLN A 72 -16.53 2.44 -0.52
CA GLN A 72 -17.01 1.70 0.65
C GLN A 72 -16.22 0.40 0.89
N ALA A 73 -15.83 -0.32 -0.17
CA ALA A 73 -15.03 -1.53 -0.05
C ALA A 73 -13.66 -1.23 0.58
N ARG A 74 -12.97 -0.19 0.11
CA ARG A 74 -11.71 0.26 0.68
C ARG A 74 -11.84 0.70 2.14
N GLN A 75 -12.89 1.47 2.48
CA GLN A 75 -13.15 1.89 3.86
C GLN A 75 -13.39 0.69 4.80
N ARG A 76 -14.14 -0.33 4.34
CA ARG A 76 -14.35 -1.56 5.11
C ARG A 76 -13.09 -2.40 5.27
N LEU A 77 -12.25 -2.46 4.23
CA LEU A 77 -10.98 -3.16 4.27
C LEU A 77 -10.11 -2.59 5.39
N GLY A 78 -9.95 -1.28 5.40
CA GLY A 78 -9.06 -0.58 6.32
C GLY A 78 -7.59 -0.80 5.96
N LEU A 79 -6.69 -0.41 6.88
CA LEU A 79 -5.25 -0.45 6.69
C LEU A 79 -4.61 -1.79 7.09
N GLU A 80 -5.12 -2.42 8.14
CA GLU A 80 -4.55 -3.62 8.77
C GLU A 80 -4.23 -4.77 7.80
N PRO A 81 -5.15 -5.20 6.91
CA PRO A 81 -4.84 -6.28 5.96
C PRO A 81 -3.70 -5.92 5.01
N LEU A 82 -3.60 -4.65 4.63
CA LEU A 82 -2.55 -4.17 3.72
C LEU A 82 -1.19 -4.16 4.41
N ASN A 83 -1.13 -3.76 5.69
CA ASN A 83 0.09 -3.83 6.49
C ASN A 83 0.57 -5.29 6.65
N VAL A 84 -0.34 -6.21 7.00
CA VAL A 84 0.00 -7.62 7.12
C VAL A 84 0.48 -8.19 5.78
N LEU A 85 -0.19 -7.85 4.68
CA LEU A 85 0.22 -8.29 3.35
C LEU A 85 1.58 -7.72 2.95
N PHE A 86 1.81 -6.42 3.17
CA PHE A 86 3.08 -5.77 2.88
C PHE A 86 4.23 -6.45 3.65
N ASN A 87 4.08 -6.65 4.95
CA ASN A 87 5.11 -7.30 5.78
C ASN A 87 5.39 -8.74 5.33
N THR A 88 4.34 -9.48 4.94
CA THR A 88 4.51 -10.84 4.42
C THR A 88 5.28 -10.85 3.10
N LEU A 89 4.92 -9.96 2.17
CA LEU A 89 5.55 -9.87 0.86
C LEU A 89 7.02 -9.42 0.99
N SER A 90 7.26 -8.32 1.70
CA SER A 90 8.59 -7.75 1.85
C SER A 90 9.56 -8.72 2.54
N GLN A 91 9.10 -9.42 3.57
CA GLN A 91 9.92 -10.43 4.24
C GLN A 91 10.23 -11.61 3.31
N THR A 92 9.22 -12.17 2.66
CA THR A 92 9.39 -13.33 1.76
C THR A 92 10.33 -13.00 0.61
N TRP A 93 10.12 -11.88 -0.06
CA TRP A 93 10.97 -11.49 -1.20
C TRP A 93 12.39 -11.17 -0.76
N PHE A 94 12.55 -10.50 0.39
CA PHE A 94 13.88 -10.24 0.93
C PHE A 94 14.64 -11.53 1.26
N GLU A 95 13.99 -12.52 1.89
CA GLU A 95 14.56 -13.82 2.19
C GLU A 95 14.93 -14.59 0.91
N ASP A 96 14.08 -14.58 -0.10
CA ASP A 96 14.30 -15.25 -1.38
C ASP A 96 15.44 -14.60 -2.17
N SER A 97 15.64 -13.28 -2.03
CA SER A 97 16.71 -12.55 -2.74
C SER A 97 18.08 -12.69 -2.09
N GLN A 98 18.17 -13.02 -0.79
CA GLN A 98 19.43 -13.07 -0.03
C GLN A 98 20.53 -13.96 -0.64
N PRO A 99 20.25 -15.20 -1.09
CA PRO A 99 21.30 -16.08 -1.62
C PRO A 99 22.00 -15.52 -2.86
N GLN A 100 21.33 -14.69 -3.64
CA GLN A 100 21.85 -14.13 -4.89
C GLN A 100 22.56 -12.78 -4.70
N TYR A 101 22.15 -12.01 -3.68
CA TYR A 101 22.48 -10.59 -3.54
C TYR A 101 23.13 -10.23 -2.20
N SER A 102 23.62 -11.19 -1.43
CA SER A 102 24.44 -10.89 -0.25
C SER A 102 25.79 -10.29 -0.67
N ALA A 103 25.82 -8.97 -0.76
CA ALA A 103 26.85 -8.25 -1.49
C ALA A 103 28.13 -7.97 -0.69
N PHE A 104 28.10 -7.97 0.65
CA PHE A 104 29.23 -7.58 1.46
C PHE A 104 29.45 -8.56 2.61
N HIS A 105 30.43 -9.45 2.47
CA HIS A 105 30.77 -10.45 3.50
C HIS A 105 29.57 -11.26 4.03
N GLY A 106 28.59 -11.56 3.17
CA GLY A 106 27.36 -12.26 3.56
C GLY A 106 26.28 -11.34 4.15
N LEU A 107 26.49 -10.02 4.14
CA LEU A 107 25.53 -9.03 4.62
C LEU A 107 24.82 -8.34 3.45
N SER A 108 23.53 -8.05 3.61
CA SER A 108 22.80 -7.21 2.67
C SER A 108 23.01 -5.74 2.99
N ILE A 109 23.23 -4.95 1.94
CA ILE A 109 23.36 -3.50 2.07
C ILE A 109 21.96 -2.90 1.84
N CYS A 110 21.47 -2.18 2.84
CA CYS A 110 20.20 -1.48 2.78
C CYS A 110 20.40 0.03 2.88
N ALA A 111 19.55 0.78 2.21
CA ALA A 111 19.47 2.23 2.32
C ALA A 111 18.17 2.63 3.01
N VAL A 112 18.21 3.70 3.78
CA VAL A 112 17.02 4.37 4.32
C VAL A 112 16.82 5.64 3.51
N ASP A 113 15.62 5.83 2.97
CA ASP A 113 15.25 7.01 2.21
C ASP A 113 13.86 7.50 2.59
N GLY A 114 13.71 8.83 2.61
CA GLY A 114 12.49 9.50 2.99
C GLY A 114 11.83 10.20 1.81
N ALA A 115 10.50 10.12 1.74
CA ALA A 115 9.69 10.85 0.78
C ALA A 115 8.56 11.63 1.45
N VAL A 116 8.14 12.72 0.83
CA VAL A 116 6.98 13.49 1.28
C VAL A 116 5.90 13.46 0.22
N TRP A 117 4.69 13.05 0.64
CA TRP A 117 3.54 12.96 -0.24
C TRP A 117 2.49 14.00 0.12
N SER A 118 1.99 14.75 -0.86
CA SER A 118 0.83 15.60 -0.67
C SER A 118 -0.43 14.77 -0.56
N MET A 119 -1.23 15.08 0.47
CA MET A 119 -2.48 14.39 0.77
C MET A 119 -3.67 15.23 0.29
N PRO A 120 -4.84 14.61 0.05
CA PRO A 120 -6.05 15.38 -0.22
C PRO A 120 -6.33 16.42 0.87
N HIS A 121 -6.79 17.62 0.45
CA HIS A 121 -7.09 18.73 1.35
C HIS A 121 -8.38 18.47 2.12
N THR A 122 -8.26 17.77 3.25
CA THR A 122 -9.35 17.56 4.22
C THR A 122 -8.89 17.94 5.62
N ASP A 123 -9.85 18.31 6.48
CA ASP A 123 -9.54 18.68 7.87
C ASP A 123 -8.95 17.50 8.66
N GLU A 124 -9.37 16.26 8.33
CA GLU A 124 -8.82 15.06 8.94
C GLU A 124 -7.34 14.88 8.57
N ASN A 125 -7.01 15.05 7.28
CA ASN A 125 -5.62 14.91 6.84
C ASN A 125 -4.74 16.01 7.43
N PHE A 126 -5.22 17.24 7.52
CA PHE A 126 -4.48 18.32 8.19
C PHE A 126 -4.24 18.04 9.66
N ARG A 127 -5.26 17.55 10.39
CA ARG A 127 -5.12 17.20 11.81
C ARG A 127 -4.18 16.03 12.05
N HIS A 128 -4.16 15.05 11.14
CA HIS A 128 -3.37 13.84 11.31
C HIS A 128 -1.92 14.00 10.83
N PHE A 129 -1.73 14.57 9.66
CA PHE A 129 -0.42 14.63 9.01
C PHE A 129 0.28 15.99 9.15
N GLY A 130 -0.48 17.07 9.30
CA GLY A 130 0.08 18.40 9.27
C GLY A 130 0.55 18.83 7.88
N SER A 131 1.38 19.84 7.82
CA SER A 131 2.03 20.32 6.59
C SER A 131 3.43 20.82 6.89
N SER A 132 4.33 20.77 5.90
CA SER A 132 5.68 21.34 6.06
C SER A 132 5.60 22.84 6.34
N LYS A 133 6.29 23.28 7.39
CA LYS A 133 6.48 24.68 7.72
C LYS A 133 7.69 25.19 6.94
N GLY A 134 7.48 25.71 5.72
CA GLY A 134 8.54 26.41 5.03
C GLY A 134 8.97 27.66 5.79
N LYS A 135 10.19 28.15 5.55
CA LYS A 135 10.71 29.34 6.23
C LYS A 135 9.83 30.60 6.07
N THR A 136 9.05 30.66 5.00
CA THR A 136 8.25 31.82 4.63
C THR A 136 6.77 31.51 4.44
N ILE A 137 6.41 30.32 3.95
CA ILE A 137 5.03 29.91 3.66
C ILE A 137 4.88 28.44 3.99
N ALA A 138 3.85 28.07 4.76
CA ALA A 138 3.50 26.67 4.97
C ALA A 138 2.96 26.05 3.67
N ALA A 139 3.17 24.76 3.47
CA ALA A 139 2.57 24.07 2.32
C ALA A 139 1.03 24.16 2.40
N PRO A 140 0.36 24.48 1.29
CA PRO A 140 -1.10 24.65 1.27
C PRO A 140 -1.86 23.33 1.41
N TRP A 141 -1.18 22.20 1.33
CA TRP A 141 -1.73 20.87 1.38
C TRP A 141 -1.18 20.10 2.58
N PRO A 142 -1.98 19.22 3.22
CA PRO A 142 -1.45 18.29 4.21
C PRO A 142 -0.46 17.35 3.54
N GLN A 143 0.58 16.99 4.26
CA GLN A 143 1.67 16.18 3.76
C GLN A 143 1.96 15.03 4.72
N ALA A 144 2.11 13.82 4.19
CA ALA A 144 2.59 12.66 4.92
C ALA A 144 4.08 12.45 4.61
N ARG A 145 4.85 12.13 5.64
CA ARG A 145 6.23 11.66 5.48
C ARG A 145 6.22 10.14 5.43
N ALA A 146 6.88 9.57 4.44
CA ALA A 146 7.17 8.15 4.37
C ALA A 146 8.68 7.95 4.48
N VAL A 147 9.09 6.88 5.18
CA VAL A 147 10.48 6.44 5.26
C VAL A 147 10.51 4.97 4.87
N CYS A 148 11.38 4.60 3.95
CA CYS A 148 11.51 3.24 3.45
C CYS A 148 12.90 2.69 3.72
N LEU A 149 12.97 1.44 4.16
CA LEU A 149 14.18 0.62 4.16
C LEU A 149 14.23 -0.17 2.86
N ILE A 150 15.27 0.03 2.06
CA ILE A 150 15.34 -0.47 0.69
C ILE A 150 16.61 -1.32 0.54
N ASN A 151 16.48 -2.52 -0.03
CA ASN A 151 17.64 -3.31 -0.46
C ASN A 151 18.29 -2.63 -1.67
N THR A 152 19.57 -2.25 -1.55
CA THR A 152 20.26 -1.49 -2.61
C THR A 152 20.55 -2.30 -3.88
N ASN A 153 20.51 -3.62 -3.81
CA ASN A 153 20.79 -4.49 -4.95
C ASN A 153 19.52 -4.83 -5.74
N THR A 154 18.42 -5.10 -5.03
CA THR A 154 17.15 -5.54 -5.64
C THR A 154 16.15 -4.40 -5.79
N HIS A 155 16.35 -3.29 -5.08
CA HIS A 155 15.43 -2.16 -4.91
C HIS A 155 14.11 -2.55 -4.25
N GLU A 156 14.07 -3.67 -3.56
CA GLU A 156 12.92 -4.09 -2.77
C GLU A 156 12.76 -3.19 -1.54
N VAL A 157 11.54 -2.78 -1.27
CA VAL A 157 11.17 -2.09 -0.03
C VAL A 157 10.92 -3.16 1.03
N ILE A 158 11.85 -3.23 2.01
CA ILE A 158 11.84 -4.24 3.08
C ILE A 158 10.89 -3.82 4.20
N ASP A 159 10.91 -2.53 4.53
CA ASP A 159 10.06 -1.94 5.57
C ASP A 159 9.71 -0.50 5.21
N ALA A 160 8.58 -0.01 5.72
CA ALA A 160 8.13 1.36 5.48
C ALA A 160 7.33 1.90 6.65
N GLY A 161 7.67 3.12 7.09
CA GLY A 161 6.91 3.91 8.04
C GLY A 161 6.22 5.08 7.36
N ILE A 162 5.02 5.44 7.80
CA ILE A 162 4.30 6.63 7.35
C ILE A 162 3.85 7.41 8.58
N GLY A 163 4.17 8.70 8.62
CA GLY A 163 3.82 9.56 9.73
C GLY A 163 3.54 11.00 9.33
N SER A 164 3.34 11.81 10.37
CA SER A 164 3.11 13.24 10.21
C SER A 164 4.39 14.00 9.89
N MET A 165 4.25 15.21 9.39
CA MET A 165 5.40 16.10 9.11
C MET A 165 6.15 16.55 10.37
N ASP A 166 5.52 16.42 11.54
CA ASP A 166 6.16 16.75 12.85
C ASP A 166 7.08 15.60 13.34
N GLN A 167 6.96 14.38 12.78
CA GLN A 167 7.84 13.26 13.09
C GLN A 167 9.11 13.34 12.24
N GLY A 168 10.27 13.14 12.88
CA GLY A 168 11.56 13.06 12.17
C GLY A 168 11.71 11.74 11.42
N GLU A 169 12.53 11.72 10.37
CA GLU A 169 12.81 10.51 9.59
C GLU A 169 13.44 9.38 10.44
N LEU A 170 14.17 9.75 11.48
CA LEU A 170 14.79 8.80 12.41
C LEU A 170 13.82 8.24 13.46
N THR A 171 12.57 8.70 13.48
CA THR A 171 11.55 8.29 14.45
C THR A 171 10.41 7.51 13.80
N LEU A 172 10.42 7.38 12.50
CA LEU A 172 9.51 6.56 11.71
C LEU A 172 10.16 5.22 11.40
#